data_6f7968ae6a3b19fd2162e063d906557c
#
_entry.id   6f7968ae6a3b19fd2162e063d906557c
#
_cell.length_a   1.000
_cell.length_b   1.000
_cell.length_c   1.000
_cell.angle_alpha   90.00
_cell.angle_beta   90.00
_cell.angle_gamma   90.00
#
_symmetry.space_group_name_H-M   'P 1'
#
loop_
_entity.id
_entity.type
_entity.pdbx_description
1 polymer ?
#
loop_
_entity_poly.entity_id
_entity_poly.type
_entity_poly.pdbx_seq_one_letter_code
_entity_poly.pdbx_strand_id
1 'polypeptide(L)'
;MDILRNFWNKVRPRGGWKYPAIIIMGAFVGIFIYTFITSRAYSYLSDDPATCVNCHVMAPYYATWMHSSHGKDVTCNDCHIPQDNIVNKYFVKGLNGYNHAAVFTKRTEDQAMRAIPMNSQAIMNNCIRCHTQLNTEFVETGRHSWREMQEIGGSACWDCHRDVPHT
;
A
#
# COMPACT_ATOMS: atom_id res chain seq x y z
N MET A 1 32.12 9.07 19.13
CA MET A 1 31.20 9.56 20.17
C MET A 1 31.07 11.08 20.18
N ASP A 2 32.08 11.82 19.77
CA ASP A 2 32.11 13.31 19.81
C ASP A 2 31.16 14.00 18.83
N ILE A 3 30.88 13.41 17.67
CA ILE A 3 29.95 13.95 16.67
C ILE A 3 28.51 13.99 17.24
N LEU A 4 28.07 12.90 17.86
CA LEU A 4 26.73 12.83 18.48
C LEU A 4 26.61 13.80 19.66
N ARG A 5 27.67 13.92 20.46
CA ARG A 5 27.72 14.86 21.60
C ARG A 5 27.65 16.31 21.14
N ASN A 6 28.41 16.65 20.10
CA ASN A 6 28.41 18.00 19.54
C ASN A 6 27.07 18.35 18.88
N PHE A 7 26.47 17.41 18.15
CA PHE A 7 25.11 17.56 17.61
C PHE A 7 24.09 17.78 18.71
N TRP A 8 24.11 16.95 19.76
CA TRP A 8 23.21 17.07 20.90
C TRP A 8 23.34 18.41 21.62
N ASN A 9 24.56 18.89 21.84
CA ASN A 9 24.81 20.18 22.48
C ASN A 9 24.33 21.36 21.64
N LYS A 10 24.27 21.21 20.32
CA LYS A 10 23.78 22.24 19.38
C LYS A 10 22.24 22.27 19.33
N VAL A 11 21.59 21.11 19.40
CA VAL A 11 20.12 20.96 19.29
C VAL A 11 19.43 21.13 20.64
N ARG A 12 20.13 20.88 21.73
CA ARG A 12 19.55 20.93 23.08
C ARG A 12 19.05 22.34 23.43
N PRO A 13 17.76 22.49 23.79
CA PRO A 13 17.21 23.78 24.21
C PRO A 13 17.95 24.33 25.45
N ARG A 14 18.26 25.61 25.45
CA ARG A 14 18.99 26.28 26.53
C ARG A 14 18.02 27.11 27.39
N GLY A 15 18.32 27.21 28.70
CA GLY A 15 17.53 28.05 29.62
C GLY A 15 16.08 27.60 29.81
N GLY A 16 15.16 28.55 29.88
CA GLY A 16 13.73 28.32 30.09
C GLY A 16 12.99 27.59 28.95
N TRP A 17 13.60 27.56 27.76
CA TRP A 17 13.03 26.87 26.58
C TRP A 17 12.98 25.33 26.71
N LYS A 18 13.63 24.77 27.71
CA LYS A 18 13.58 23.30 27.95
C LYS A 18 12.17 22.83 28.23
N TYR A 19 11.43 23.55 29.07
CA TYR A 19 10.08 23.15 29.49
C TYR A 19 9.08 23.20 28.32
N PRO A 20 8.94 24.29 27.58
CA PRO A 20 8.04 24.31 26.42
C PRO A 20 8.45 23.29 25.36
N ALA A 21 9.74 23.06 25.10
CA ALA A 21 10.19 22.02 24.16
C ALA A 21 9.78 20.61 24.59
N ILE A 22 9.90 20.28 25.87
CA ILE A 22 9.48 18.98 26.40
C ILE A 22 7.95 18.82 26.31
N ILE A 23 7.19 19.87 26.63
CA ILE A 23 5.72 19.84 26.55
C ILE A 23 5.26 19.65 25.10
N ILE A 24 5.83 20.40 24.15
CA ILE A 24 5.49 20.29 22.73
C ILE A 24 5.85 18.90 22.19
N MET A 25 7.04 18.40 22.52
CA MET A 25 7.46 17.05 22.12
C MET A 25 6.56 15.98 22.72
N GLY A 26 6.22 16.10 24.00
CA GLY A 26 5.30 15.17 24.68
C GLY A 26 3.90 15.20 24.05
N ALA A 27 3.37 16.37 23.75
CA ALA A 27 2.10 16.52 23.08
C ALA A 27 2.14 15.90 21.66
N PHE A 28 3.20 16.16 20.90
CA PHE A 28 3.38 15.57 19.57
C PHE A 28 3.43 14.04 19.61
N VAL A 29 4.23 13.47 20.52
CA VAL A 29 4.31 12.01 20.71
C VAL A 29 2.97 11.44 21.16
N GLY A 30 2.27 12.11 22.09
CA GLY A 30 0.95 11.68 22.55
C GLY A 30 -0.08 11.67 21.42
N ILE A 31 -0.15 12.72 20.63
CA ILE A 31 -1.05 12.82 19.46
C ILE A 31 -0.69 11.74 18.42
N PHE A 32 0.59 11.51 18.18
CA PHE A 32 1.05 10.49 17.25
C PHE A 32 0.60 9.08 17.69
N ILE A 33 0.85 8.72 18.96
CA ILE A 33 0.44 7.43 19.52
C ILE A 33 -1.08 7.28 19.51
N TYR A 34 -1.80 8.31 19.92
CA TYR A 34 -3.26 8.32 19.89
C TYR A 34 -3.79 8.09 18.48
N THR A 35 -3.30 8.84 17.51
CA THR A 35 -3.71 8.70 16.09
C THR A 35 -3.34 7.33 15.53
N PHE A 36 -2.14 6.81 15.85
CA PHE A 36 -1.68 5.50 15.39
C PHE A 36 -2.58 4.37 15.90
N ILE A 37 -3.00 4.44 17.17
CA ILE A 37 -3.88 3.43 17.78
C ILE A 37 -5.33 3.57 17.24
N THR A 38 -5.88 4.79 17.24
CA THR A 38 -7.28 5.01 16.83
C THR A 38 -7.53 4.74 15.35
N SER A 39 -6.55 5.02 14.50
CA SER A 39 -6.60 4.68 13.07
C SER A 39 -6.28 3.20 12.76
N ARG A 40 -5.99 2.40 13.80
CA ARG A 40 -5.53 1.00 13.64
C ARG A 40 -4.36 0.85 12.67
N ALA A 41 -3.44 1.82 12.64
CA ALA A 41 -2.34 1.85 11.69
C ALA A 41 -1.47 0.59 11.73
N TYR A 42 -1.33 -0.04 12.90
CA TYR A 42 -0.63 -1.31 13.06
C TYR A 42 -1.23 -2.47 12.26
N SER A 43 -2.54 -2.43 11.97
CA SER A 43 -3.21 -3.50 11.22
C SER A 43 -2.71 -3.60 9.78
N TYR A 44 -2.21 -2.50 9.22
CA TYR A 44 -1.66 -2.49 7.86
C TYR A 44 -0.34 -3.25 7.71
N LEU A 45 0.27 -3.68 8.82
CA LEU A 45 1.40 -4.63 8.78
C LEU A 45 0.92 -6.05 8.46
N SER A 46 -0.34 -6.37 8.74
CA SER A 46 -0.98 -7.64 8.38
C SER A 46 -1.31 -7.73 6.89
N ASP A 47 -1.51 -8.94 6.39
CA ASP A 47 -2.05 -9.21 5.06
C ASP A 47 -3.57 -9.53 5.10
N ASP A 48 -4.21 -9.41 6.26
CA ASP A 48 -5.64 -9.63 6.44
C ASP A 48 -6.48 -8.65 5.60
N PRO A 49 -7.32 -9.12 4.68
CA PRO A 49 -8.19 -8.30 3.85
C PRO A 49 -9.13 -7.37 4.66
N ALA A 50 -9.53 -7.79 5.87
CA ALA A 50 -10.37 -6.97 6.75
C ALA A 50 -9.72 -5.63 7.12
N THR A 51 -8.38 -5.55 7.09
CA THR A 51 -7.65 -4.30 7.30
C THR A 51 -8.00 -3.21 6.28
N CYS A 52 -8.24 -3.61 5.03
CA CYS A 52 -8.57 -2.67 3.96
C CYS A 52 -9.92 -1.97 4.21
N VAL A 53 -10.85 -2.65 4.88
CA VAL A 53 -12.20 -2.13 5.19
C VAL A 53 -12.22 -1.19 6.40
N ASN A 54 -11.09 -0.93 7.05
CA ASN A 54 -10.98 0.15 8.03
C ASN A 54 -11.36 1.51 7.41
N CYS A 55 -11.20 1.65 6.08
CA CYS A 55 -11.70 2.79 5.32
C CYS A 55 -13.02 2.40 4.63
N HIS A 56 -14.12 3.09 4.94
CA HIS A 56 -15.45 2.79 4.37
C HIS A 56 -15.49 2.83 2.84
N VAL A 57 -14.63 3.64 2.22
CA VAL A 57 -14.46 3.75 0.76
C VAL A 57 -14.06 2.41 0.13
N MET A 58 -13.40 1.53 0.89
CA MET A 58 -12.97 0.21 0.42
C MET A 58 -14.06 -0.86 0.53
N ALA A 59 -15.18 -0.57 1.19
CA ALA A 59 -16.25 -1.57 1.41
C ALA A 59 -16.80 -2.17 0.10
N PRO A 60 -17.08 -1.41 -0.97
CA PRO A 60 -17.53 -1.98 -2.24
C PRO A 60 -16.50 -2.93 -2.86
N TYR A 61 -15.22 -2.55 -2.83
CA TYR A 61 -14.13 -3.35 -3.38
C TYR A 61 -13.91 -4.64 -2.60
N TYR A 62 -14.05 -4.59 -1.28
CA TYR A 62 -14.01 -5.77 -0.43
C TYR A 62 -15.19 -6.72 -0.73
N ALA A 63 -16.40 -6.17 -0.86
CA ALA A 63 -17.59 -6.97 -1.17
C ALA A 63 -17.45 -7.67 -2.52
N THR A 64 -17.04 -6.95 -3.57
CA THR A 64 -16.84 -7.52 -4.90
C THR A 64 -15.72 -8.56 -4.91
N TRP A 65 -14.60 -8.30 -4.20
CA TRP A 65 -13.53 -9.28 -4.04
C TRP A 65 -14.02 -10.57 -3.36
N MET A 66 -14.82 -10.47 -2.30
CA MET A 66 -15.37 -11.66 -1.61
C MET A 66 -16.22 -12.55 -2.52
N HIS A 67 -16.86 -11.96 -3.54
CA HIS A 67 -17.66 -12.69 -4.52
C HIS A 67 -16.86 -13.13 -5.75
N SER A 68 -15.62 -12.69 -5.88
CA SER A 68 -14.73 -13.08 -6.99
C SER A 68 -14.22 -14.50 -6.84
N SER A 69 -13.64 -15.04 -7.91
CA SER A 69 -13.04 -16.38 -7.91
C SER A 69 -11.85 -16.51 -6.94
N HIS A 70 -11.23 -15.41 -6.53
CA HIS A 70 -10.08 -15.34 -5.62
C HIS A 70 -10.44 -15.01 -4.17
N GLY A 71 -11.69 -14.70 -3.87
CA GLY A 71 -12.11 -14.17 -2.57
C GLY A 71 -11.93 -15.11 -1.37
N LYS A 72 -11.64 -16.40 -1.59
CA LYS A 72 -11.43 -17.37 -0.49
C LYS A 72 -9.95 -17.66 -0.24
N ASP A 73 -9.13 -17.62 -1.27
CA ASP A 73 -7.79 -18.20 -1.25
C ASP A 73 -6.68 -17.16 -1.40
N VAL A 74 -7.03 -15.93 -1.86
CA VAL A 74 -6.07 -14.89 -2.22
C VAL A 74 -6.44 -13.59 -1.51
N THR A 75 -5.49 -12.99 -0.80
CA THR A 75 -5.70 -11.71 -0.10
C THR A 75 -5.52 -10.53 -1.04
N CYS A 76 -6.01 -9.35 -0.61
CA CYS A 76 -5.78 -8.10 -1.36
C CYS A 76 -4.28 -7.85 -1.60
N ASN A 77 -3.45 -8.15 -0.61
CA ASN A 77 -2.00 -7.94 -0.69
C ASN A 77 -1.29 -8.92 -1.61
N ASP A 78 -1.84 -10.10 -1.85
CA ASP A 78 -1.27 -11.08 -2.80
C ASP A 78 -1.29 -10.55 -4.23
N CYS A 79 -2.28 -9.71 -4.55
CA CYS A 79 -2.37 -9.04 -5.85
C CYS A 79 -1.70 -7.66 -5.84
N HIS A 80 -2.02 -6.81 -4.85
CA HIS A 80 -1.68 -5.39 -4.87
C HIS A 80 -0.27 -5.04 -4.37
N ILE A 81 0.41 -5.96 -3.68
CA ILE A 81 1.72 -5.71 -3.08
C ILE A 81 2.76 -6.65 -3.69
N PRO A 82 3.96 -6.16 -4.06
CA PRO A 82 5.04 -7.02 -4.53
C PRO A 82 5.38 -8.12 -3.54
N GLN A 83 5.60 -9.33 -4.05
CA GLN A 83 5.93 -10.52 -3.27
C GLN A 83 7.35 -11.04 -3.57
N ASP A 84 8.18 -10.25 -4.24
CA ASP A 84 9.53 -10.56 -4.64
C ASP A 84 10.50 -10.61 -3.45
N ASN A 85 10.44 -9.61 -2.57
CA ASN A 85 11.25 -9.57 -1.35
C ASN A 85 10.57 -8.74 -0.24
N ILE A 86 10.96 -9.01 1.00
CA ILE A 86 10.34 -8.42 2.19
C ILE A 86 10.54 -6.90 2.27
N VAL A 87 11.67 -6.39 1.81
CA VAL A 87 11.96 -4.95 1.84
C VAL A 87 11.05 -4.21 0.88
N ASN A 88 10.93 -4.70 -0.36
CA ASN A 88 10.05 -4.13 -1.37
C ASN A 88 8.58 -4.24 -0.94
N LYS A 89 8.18 -5.38 -0.38
CA LYS A 89 6.83 -5.58 0.18
C LYS A 89 6.45 -4.47 1.15
N TYR A 90 7.25 -4.24 2.18
CA TYR A 90 6.91 -3.24 3.21
C TYR A 90 7.14 -1.80 2.75
N PHE A 91 8.09 -1.57 1.85
CA PHE A 91 8.25 -0.25 1.23
C PHE A 91 7.00 0.16 0.43
N VAL A 92 6.51 -0.73 -0.43
CA VAL A 92 5.29 -0.47 -1.22
C VAL A 92 4.05 -0.38 -0.34
N LYS A 93 3.93 -1.21 0.71
CA LYS A 93 2.87 -1.06 1.72
C LYS A 93 2.89 0.31 2.38
N GLY A 94 4.05 0.78 2.81
CA GLY A 94 4.21 2.11 3.42
C GLY A 94 3.83 3.24 2.48
N LEU A 95 4.28 3.15 1.23
CA LEU A 95 3.97 4.16 0.20
C LEU A 95 2.47 4.17 -0.15
N ASN A 96 1.84 3.01 -0.29
CA ASN A 96 0.40 2.91 -0.51
C ASN A 96 -0.39 3.45 0.69
N GLY A 97 0.01 3.12 1.91
CA GLY A 97 -0.59 3.68 3.13
C GLY A 97 -0.52 5.19 3.18
N TYR A 98 0.64 5.77 2.84
CA TYR A 98 0.81 7.21 2.73
C TYR A 98 -0.10 7.83 1.65
N ASN A 99 -0.14 7.24 0.45
CA ASN A 99 -0.97 7.73 -0.64
C ASN A 99 -2.47 7.67 -0.28
N HIS A 100 -2.93 6.57 0.30
CA HIS A 100 -4.31 6.43 0.74
C HIS A 100 -4.67 7.48 1.82
N ALA A 101 -3.81 7.66 2.81
CA ALA A 101 -4.00 8.68 3.85
C ALA A 101 -4.01 10.10 3.26
N ALA A 102 -3.13 10.39 2.30
CA ALA A 102 -3.07 11.69 1.64
C ALA A 102 -4.32 12.00 0.81
N VAL A 103 -4.78 11.03 0.00
CA VAL A 103 -6.01 11.15 -0.82
C VAL A 103 -7.22 11.34 0.08
N PHE A 104 -7.38 10.51 1.11
CA PHE A 104 -8.46 10.61 2.09
C PHE A 104 -8.47 11.97 2.81
N THR A 105 -7.31 12.44 3.27
CA THR A 105 -7.19 13.71 3.98
C THR A 105 -7.54 14.90 3.10
N LYS A 106 -7.14 14.83 1.82
CA LYS A 106 -7.42 15.88 0.82
C LYS A 106 -8.81 15.76 0.21
N ARG A 107 -9.52 14.67 0.46
CA ARG A 107 -10.81 14.33 -0.17
C ARG A 107 -10.75 14.41 -1.69
N THR A 108 -9.72 13.80 -2.26
CA THR A 108 -9.46 13.77 -3.70
C THR A 108 -9.62 12.36 -4.28
N GLU A 109 -10.36 11.50 -3.59
CA GLU A 109 -10.70 10.16 -4.07
C GLU A 109 -11.58 10.24 -5.32
N ASP A 110 -11.18 9.50 -6.34
CA ASP A 110 -11.99 9.31 -7.54
C ASP A 110 -13.20 8.42 -7.24
N GLN A 111 -14.34 8.68 -7.91
CA GLN A 111 -15.53 7.82 -7.80
C GLN A 111 -15.26 6.37 -8.24
N ALA A 112 -14.37 6.17 -9.22
CA ALA A 112 -13.88 4.88 -9.64
C ALA A 112 -12.38 4.82 -9.38
N MET A 113 -11.98 4.22 -8.26
CA MET A 113 -10.57 4.09 -7.90
C MET A 113 -9.86 3.14 -8.87
N ARG A 114 -8.69 3.56 -9.33
CA ARG A 114 -7.83 2.77 -10.21
C ARG A 114 -6.46 2.60 -9.58
N ALA A 115 -5.83 1.46 -9.86
CA ALA A 115 -4.45 1.24 -9.46
C ALA A 115 -3.50 2.22 -10.15
N ILE A 116 -2.60 2.82 -9.40
CA ILE A 116 -1.52 3.63 -9.96
C ILE A 116 -0.55 2.75 -10.75
N PRO A 117 0.21 3.28 -11.72
CA PRO A 117 1.10 2.47 -12.59
C PRO A 117 2.03 1.52 -11.85
N MET A 118 2.58 1.95 -10.71
CA MET A 118 3.43 1.10 -9.86
C MET A 118 2.67 -0.12 -9.32
N ASN A 119 1.44 0.07 -8.86
CA ASN A 119 0.60 -1.01 -8.35
C ASN A 119 0.11 -1.91 -9.50
N SER A 120 -0.19 -1.34 -10.67
CA SER A 120 -0.54 -2.12 -11.88
C SER A 120 0.59 -3.06 -12.28
N GLN A 121 1.85 -2.61 -12.20
CA GLN A 121 3.00 -3.47 -12.43
C GLN A 121 3.09 -4.61 -11.39
N ALA A 122 2.86 -4.29 -10.11
CA ALA A 122 2.86 -5.30 -9.05
C ALA A 122 1.76 -6.33 -9.26
N ILE A 123 0.55 -5.90 -9.65
CA ILE A 123 -0.59 -6.78 -9.93
C ILE A 123 -0.26 -7.73 -11.10
N MET A 124 0.27 -7.20 -12.22
CA MET A 124 0.70 -8.03 -13.36
C MET A 124 1.71 -9.10 -12.94
N ASN A 125 2.75 -8.69 -12.20
CA ASN A 125 3.78 -9.61 -11.73
C ASN A 125 3.22 -10.70 -10.82
N ASN A 126 2.25 -10.36 -9.98
CA ASN A 126 1.62 -11.30 -9.06
C ASN A 126 0.65 -12.27 -9.78
N CYS A 127 -0.08 -11.81 -10.81
CA CYS A 127 -0.85 -12.70 -11.69
C CYS A 127 0.07 -13.75 -12.32
N ILE A 128 1.18 -13.30 -12.91
CA ILE A 128 2.17 -14.16 -13.57
C ILE A 128 2.79 -15.15 -12.57
N ARG A 129 3.12 -14.67 -11.35
CA ARG A 129 3.72 -15.49 -10.30
C ARG A 129 2.87 -16.71 -9.95
N CYS A 130 1.56 -16.55 -9.84
CA CYS A 130 0.65 -17.63 -9.51
C CYS A 130 0.21 -18.43 -10.73
N HIS A 131 0.10 -17.78 -11.90
CA HIS A 131 -0.37 -18.37 -13.15
C HIS A 131 0.77 -18.57 -14.17
N THR A 132 1.97 -18.91 -13.71
CA THR A 132 3.18 -19.03 -14.55
C THR A 132 2.97 -19.97 -15.72
N GLN A 133 2.38 -21.15 -15.50
CA GLN A 133 2.18 -22.16 -16.53
C GLN A 133 1.24 -21.66 -17.65
N LEU A 134 0.12 -21.05 -17.27
CA LEU A 134 -0.82 -20.46 -18.25
C LEU A 134 -0.18 -19.35 -19.08
N ASN A 135 0.67 -18.54 -18.44
CA ASN A 135 1.32 -17.42 -19.11
C ASN A 135 2.42 -17.83 -20.08
N THR A 136 3.17 -18.89 -19.78
CA THR A 136 4.29 -19.34 -20.62
C THR A 136 3.84 -20.22 -21.78
N GLU A 137 2.77 -20.98 -21.60
CA GLU A 137 2.32 -21.96 -22.60
C GLU A 137 1.21 -21.47 -23.52
N PHE A 138 0.32 -20.60 -23.02
CA PHE A 138 -0.88 -20.21 -23.74
C PHE A 138 -1.00 -18.72 -24.06
N VAL A 139 -0.37 -17.84 -23.28
CA VAL A 139 -0.53 -16.39 -23.42
C VAL A 139 0.82 -15.71 -23.22
N GLU A 140 1.41 -15.18 -24.28
CA GLU A 140 2.72 -14.50 -24.18
C GLU A 140 2.70 -13.18 -23.39
N THR A 141 1.54 -12.73 -22.93
CA THR A 141 1.40 -11.51 -22.11
C THR A 141 2.25 -11.51 -20.85
N GLY A 142 2.58 -12.68 -20.31
CA GLY A 142 3.43 -12.81 -19.12
C GLY A 142 4.90 -12.45 -19.31
N ARG A 143 5.34 -12.20 -20.54
CA ARG A 143 6.72 -11.79 -20.84
C ARG A 143 6.92 -10.29 -20.80
N HIS A 144 5.84 -9.52 -20.81
CA HIS A 144 5.90 -8.06 -20.87
C HIS A 144 5.58 -7.44 -19.51
N SER A 145 6.33 -6.42 -19.17
CA SER A 145 6.02 -5.56 -18.04
C SER A 145 4.75 -4.76 -18.33
N TRP A 146 4.07 -4.29 -17.28
CA TRP A 146 2.93 -3.39 -17.43
C TRP A 146 3.24 -2.18 -18.33
N ARG A 147 4.45 -1.62 -18.22
CA ARG A 147 4.89 -0.49 -19.03
C ARG A 147 5.01 -0.86 -20.49
N GLU A 148 5.65 -1.97 -20.79
CA GLU A 148 5.77 -2.46 -22.19
C GLU A 148 4.41 -2.74 -22.80
N MET A 149 3.49 -3.35 -22.05
CA MET A 149 2.12 -3.59 -22.52
C MET A 149 1.41 -2.28 -22.87
N GLN A 150 1.61 -1.21 -22.10
CA GLN A 150 1.05 0.11 -22.42
C GLN A 150 1.65 0.70 -23.72
N GLU A 151 2.94 0.53 -23.95
CA GLU A 151 3.63 1.06 -25.14
C GLU A 151 3.23 0.34 -26.44
N ILE A 152 3.03 -0.96 -26.38
CA ILE A 152 2.63 -1.78 -27.56
C ILE A 152 1.13 -1.86 -27.77
N GLY A 153 0.31 -1.20 -26.93
CA GLY A 153 -1.15 -1.30 -26.99
C GLY A 153 -1.68 -2.68 -26.58
N GLY A 154 -0.94 -3.41 -25.76
CA GLY A 154 -1.35 -4.72 -25.24
C GLY A 154 -2.41 -4.62 -24.15
N SER A 155 -3.00 -5.77 -23.81
CA SER A 155 -4.02 -5.89 -22.76
C SER A 155 -3.44 -6.50 -21.49
N ALA A 156 -3.80 -5.93 -20.34
CA ALA A 156 -3.50 -6.53 -19.04
C ALA A 156 -4.42 -7.73 -18.77
N CYS A 157 -4.03 -8.60 -17.83
CA CYS A 157 -4.82 -9.78 -17.48
C CYS A 157 -6.26 -9.41 -17.09
N TRP A 158 -6.46 -8.33 -16.35
CA TRP A 158 -7.78 -7.87 -15.91
C TRP A 158 -8.61 -7.18 -17.03
N ASP A 159 -8.06 -6.87 -18.17
CA ASP A 159 -8.84 -6.32 -19.28
C ASP A 159 -9.73 -7.39 -19.91
N CYS A 160 -9.29 -8.64 -19.88
CA CYS A 160 -10.07 -9.81 -20.31
C CYS A 160 -10.75 -10.52 -19.13
N HIS A 161 -10.05 -10.65 -17.99
CA HIS A 161 -10.53 -11.33 -16.78
C HIS A 161 -11.11 -10.35 -15.76
N ARG A 162 -12.19 -9.67 -16.15
CA ARG A 162 -12.75 -8.55 -15.37
C ARG A 162 -13.34 -8.96 -14.04
N ASP A 163 -13.90 -10.16 -13.96
CA ASP A 163 -14.59 -10.67 -12.76
C ASP A 163 -13.64 -11.38 -11.79
N VAL A 164 -12.36 -11.46 -12.11
CA VAL A 164 -11.38 -12.15 -11.27
C VAL A 164 -10.96 -11.31 -10.07
N PRO A 165 -10.60 -10.01 -10.24
CA PRO A 165 -10.18 -9.21 -9.10
C PRO A 165 -11.37 -8.64 -8.31
N HIS A 166 -12.31 -8.02 -9.01
CA HIS A 166 -13.46 -7.33 -8.44
C HIS A 166 -14.62 -7.40 -9.42
N THR A 167 -15.66 -8.11 -9.07
CA THR A 167 -16.90 -8.21 -9.87
C THR A 167 -17.78 -6.97 -9.74
#